data_d60a5936fe2f90dff6b066f41d332a67
#
_entry.id   d60a5936fe2f90dff6b066f41d332a67
#
_cell.length_a   1.000
_cell.length_b   1.000
_cell.length_c   1.000
_cell.angle_alpha   90.00
_cell.angle_beta   90.00
_cell.angle_gamma   90.00
#
_symmetry.space_group_name_H-M   'P 1'
#
loop_
_entity.id
_entity.type
_entity.pdbx_description
1 polymer ?
#
loop_
_entity_poly.entity_id
_entity_poly.type
_entity_poly.pdbx_seq_one_letter_code
_entity_poly.pdbx_strand_id
1 'polypeptide(L)'
;MLNTIIEFSLRQRVLVLLATAALIFAGLWSALHLPVDAVPDITNIQVRVNTEVPALAPEEIERMVTFPIEAAMAGLPGMVELRSLSKFGLSQVTMTFADGVDGFLARQLVSERLNNARDELPEGLSPQLAPISTG
;
A
#
# COMPACT_ATOMS: atom_id res chain seq x y z
N MET A 1 33.96 39.21 18.17
CA MET A 1 32.59 38.84 17.79
C MET A 1 31.83 38.15 18.93
N LEU A 2 32.34 37.06 19.57
CA LEU A 2 31.64 36.42 20.70
C LEU A 2 31.38 37.36 21.87
N ASN A 3 32.38 38.12 22.29
CA ASN A 3 32.25 39.06 23.40
C ASN A 3 31.18 40.13 23.17
N THR A 4 31.03 40.60 21.93
CA THR A 4 30.03 41.61 21.57
C THR A 4 28.60 41.04 21.69
N ILE A 5 28.43 39.76 21.33
CA ILE A 5 27.13 39.06 21.46
C ILE A 5 26.81 38.85 22.94
N ILE A 6 27.78 38.46 23.74
CA ILE A 6 27.60 38.25 25.18
C ILE A 6 27.27 39.56 25.90
N GLU A 7 28.00 40.62 25.62
CA GLU A 7 27.74 41.95 26.21
C GLU A 7 26.36 42.49 25.79
N PHE A 8 25.98 42.33 24.55
CA PHE A 8 24.65 42.72 24.05
C PHE A 8 23.54 41.95 24.77
N SER A 9 23.72 40.61 24.89
CA SER A 9 22.74 39.76 25.59
C SER A 9 22.58 40.11 27.05
N LEU A 10 23.67 40.41 27.75
CA LEU A 10 23.65 40.81 29.18
C LEU A 10 23.08 42.21 29.38
N ARG A 11 23.33 43.14 28.46
CA ARG A 11 22.84 44.49 28.52
C ARG A 11 21.36 44.61 28.18
N GLN A 12 20.89 43.76 27.28
CA GLN A 12 19.50 43.76 26.82
C GLN A 12 18.75 42.45 27.17
N ARG A 13 18.87 42.05 28.44
CA ARG A 13 18.28 40.82 28.97
C ARG A 13 16.77 40.68 28.69
N VAL A 14 16.03 41.79 28.74
CA VAL A 14 14.57 41.80 28.49
C VAL A 14 14.28 41.48 27.03
N LEU A 15 15.06 42.04 26.09
CA LEU A 15 14.89 41.79 24.66
C LEU A 15 15.22 40.35 24.30
N VAL A 16 16.28 39.78 24.89
CA VAL A 16 16.65 38.37 24.69
C VAL A 16 15.57 37.45 25.25
N LEU A 17 15.02 37.71 26.43
CA LEU A 17 13.93 36.94 27.01
C LEU A 17 12.66 36.99 26.12
N LEU A 18 12.31 38.18 25.63
CA LEU A 18 11.16 38.34 24.70
C LEU A 18 11.38 37.59 23.39
N ALA A 19 12.58 37.67 22.80
CA ALA A 19 12.93 36.95 21.59
C ALA A 19 12.87 35.44 21.81
N THR A 20 13.38 34.94 22.92
CA THR A 20 13.32 33.52 23.28
C THR A 20 11.87 33.04 23.48
N ALA A 21 11.06 33.84 24.21
CA ALA A 21 9.65 33.53 24.40
C ALA A 21 8.88 33.51 23.07
N ALA A 22 9.15 34.45 22.17
CA ALA A 22 8.55 34.49 20.83
C ALA A 22 8.95 33.27 19.99
N LEU A 23 10.22 32.85 20.06
CA LEU A 23 10.69 31.63 19.36
C LEU A 23 10.03 30.36 19.90
N ILE A 24 9.89 30.25 21.22
CA ILE A 24 9.21 29.11 21.85
C ILE A 24 7.74 29.09 21.43
N PHE A 25 7.07 30.23 21.43
CA PHE A 25 5.67 30.34 21.04
C PHE A 25 5.48 29.99 19.55
N ALA A 26 6.32 30.51 18.67
CA ALA A 26 6.30 30.21 17.25
C ALA A 26 6.60 28.72 16.95
N GLY A 27 7.56 28.15 17.67
CA GLY A 27 7.88 26.73 17.57
C GLY A 27 6.74 25.81 18.01
N LEU A 28 6.11 26.15 19.15
CA LEU A 28 4.96 25.41 19.67
C LEU A 28 3.74 25.53 18.74
N TRP A 29 3.49 26.75 18.24
CA TRP A 29 2.44 26.98 17.24
C TRP A 29 2.67 26.18 15.97
N SER A 30 3.89 26.20 15.44
CA SER A 30 4.28 25.43 14.26
C SER A 30 4.13 23.93 14.48
N ALA A 31 4.54 23.42 15.65
CA ALA A 31 4.42 22.01 16.00
C ALA A 31 2.95 21.54 16.09
N LEU A 32 2.05 22.38 16.61
CA LEU A 32 0.63 22.09 16.71
C LEU A 32 -0.11 22.18 15.36
N HIS A 33 0.45 22.93 14.42
CA HIS A 33 -0.12 23.10 13.06
C HIS A 33 0.69 22.37 11.99
N LEU A 34 1.63 21.53 12.36
CA LEU A 34 2.25 20.63 11.39
C LEU A 34 1.16 19.68 10.89
N PRO A 35 0.77 19.74 9.60
CA PRO A 35 -0.03 18.68 9.03
C PRO A 35 0.85 17.42 9.03
N VAL A 36 0.57 16.51 9.94
CA VAL A 36 1.15 15.16 9.94
C VAL A 36 0.34 14.35 8.93
N ASP A 37 0.22 14.83 7.71
CA ASP A 37 -0.15 14.00 6.58
C ASP A 37 1.08 13.15 6.25
N ALA A 38 1.23 12.14 7.07
CA ALA A 38 2.08 11.03 6.76
C ALA A 38 1.54 10.39 5.49
N VAL A 39 2.26 10.58 4.40
CA VAL A 39 2.09 9.91 3.11
C VAL A 39 0.69 10.14 2.50
N PRO A 40 0.58 10.79 1.34
CA PRO A 40 -0.68 10.74 0.60
C PRO A 40 -1.05 9.25 0.47
N ASP A 41 -2.29 8.92 0.82
CA ASP A 41 -2.87 7.60 0.59
C ASP A 41 -2.91 7.32 -0.92
N ILE A 42 -1.73 7.08 -1.50
CA ILE A 42 -1.56 6.47 -2.82
C ILE A 42 -1.64 4.95 -2.66
N THR A 43 -2.58 4.50 -1.83
CA THR A 43 -2.86 3.08 -1.73
C THR A 43 -3.76 2.72 -2.90
N ASN A 44 -3.12 2.44 -4.03
CA ASN A 44 -3.82 1.89 -5.19
C ASN A 44 -4.67 0.70 -4.72
N ILE A 45 -5.90 0.65 -5.19
CA ILE A 45 -6.81 -0.44 -4.85
C ILE A 45 -6.19 -1.75 -5.31
N GLN A 46 -5.93 -2.63 -4.38
CA GLN A 46 -5.36 -3.95 -4.63
C GLN A 46 -6.37 -5.05 -4.34
N VAL A 47 -6.53 -5.94 -5.30
CA VAL A 47 -7.30 -7.17 -5.12
C VAL A 47 -6.32 -8.34 -5.20
N ARG A 48 -6.36 -9.21 -4.19
CA ARG A 48 -5.49 -10.39 -4.11
C ARG A 48 -6.31 -11.67 -4.20
N VAL A 49 -5.82 -12.61 -4.98
CA VAL A 49 -6.33 -13.98 -5.06
C VAL A 49 -5.29 -14.90 -4.47
N ASN A 50 -5.65 -15.64 -3.47
CA ASN A 50 -4.82 -16.65 -2.84
C ASN A 50 -5.37 -18.04 -3.15
N THR A 51 -4.51 -18.96 -3.57
CA THR A 51 -4.85 -20.35 -3.82
C THR A 51 -3.90 -21.24 -3.03
N GLU A 52 -4.44 -22.02 -2.11
CA GLU A 52 -3.67 -23.03 -1.40
C GLU A 52 -3.49 -24.25 -2.30
N VAL A 53 -2.24 -24.67 -2.48
CA VAL A 53 -1.86 -25.77 -3.37
C VAL A 53 -0.95 -26.72 -2.61
N PRO A 54 -1.51 -27.64 -1.81
CA PRO A 54 -0.70 -28.55 -1.01
C PRO A 54 0.14 -29.47 -1.92
N ALA A 55 1.39 -29.70 -1.50
CA ALA A 55 2.31 -30.70 -2.05
C ALA A 55 2.90 -30.47 -3.45
N LEU A 56 2.73 -29.28 -4.07
CA LEU A 56 3.37 -28.97 -5.35
C LEU A 56 4.61 -28.09 -5.17
N ALA A 57 5.59 -28.28 -6.06
CA ALA A 57 6.75 -27.42 -6.17
C ALA A 57 6.36 -26.02 -6.74
N PRO A 58 7.09 -24.94 -6.41
CA PRO A 58 6.77 -23.60 -6.89
C PRO A 58 6.64 -23.49 -8.42
N GLU A 59 7.47 -24.18 -9.17
CA GLU A 59 7.44 -24.20 -10.65
C GLU A 59 6.16 -24.88 -11.20
N GLU A 60 5.70 -25.91 -10.52
CA GLU A 60 4.46 -26.61 -10.89
C GLU A 60 3.24 -25.75 -10.55
N ILE A 61 3.26 -25.09 -9.38
CA ILE A 61 2.22 -24.13 -8.97
C ILE A 61 2.13 -22.98 -9.97
N GLU A 62 3.26 -22.45 -10.40
CA GLU A 62 3.29 -21.39 -11.40
C GLU A 62 2.62 -21.80 -12.70
N ARG A 63 2.98 -22.97 -13.22
CA ARG A 63 2.47 -23.46 -14.49
C ARG A 63 1.00 -23.86 -14.44
N MET A 64 0.58 -24.56 -13.38
CA MET A 64 -0.74 -25.18 -13.30
C MET A 64 -1.80 -24.32 -12.63
N VAL A 65 -1.40 -23.34 -11.84
CA VAL A 65 -2.32 -22.53 -11.04
C VAL A 65 -2.14 -21.04 -11.29
N THR A 66 -0.91 -20.53 -11.12
CA THR A 66 -0.67 -19.10 -11.20
C THR A 66 -0.88 -18.57 -12.61
N PHE A 67 -0.29 -19.21 -13.60
CA PHE A 67 -0.40 -18.79 -15.01
C PHE A 67 -1.86 -18.80 -15.55
N PRO A 68 -2.68 -19.84 -15.32
CA PRO A 68 -4.10 -19.80 -15.71
C PRO A 68 -4.88 -18.65 -15.03
N ILE A 69 -4.62 -18.39 -13.74
CA ILE A 69 -5.25 -17.27 -13.04
C ILE A 69 -4.80 -15.93 -13.63
N GLU A 70 -3.50 -15.75 -13.89
CA GLU A 70 -2.98 -14.53 -14.53
C GLU A 70 -3.61 -14.31 -15.90
N ALA A 71 -3.68 -15.35 -16.73
CA ALA A 71 -4.29 -15.30 -18.05
C ALA A 71 -5.76 -14.88 -17.99
N ALA A 72 -6.52 -15.41 -17.03
CA ALA A 72 -7.91 -15.06 -16.82
C ALA A 72 -8.09 -13.61 -16.33
N MET A 73 -7.14 -13.09 -15.55
CA MET A 73 -7.17 -11.71 -15.05
C MET A 73 -6.63 -10.69 -16.05
N ALA A 74 -5.93 -11.13 -17.09
CA ALA A 74 -5.39 -10.23 -18.10
C ALA A 74 -6.51 -9.41 -18.77
N GLY A 75 -6.26 -8.11 -18.96
CA GLY A 75 -7.19 -7.21 -19.63
C GLY A 75 -8.40 -6.76 -18.80
N LEU A 76 -8.37 -6.89 -17.49
CA LEU A 76 -9.37 -6.28 -16.61
C LEU A 76 -9.37 -4.75 -16.75
N PRO A 77 -10.53 -4.10 -16.88
CA PRO A 77 -10.61 -2.66 -17.04
C PRO A 77 -10.10 -1.95 -15.77
N GLY A 78 -9.26 -0.95 -15.97
CA GLY A 78 -8.69 -0.16 -14.87
C GLY A 78 -7.53 -0.83 -14.13
N MET A 79 -7.12 -2.05 -14.50
CA MET A 79 -5.94 -2.70 -13.96
C MET A 79 -4.66 -2.08 -14.54
N VAL A 80 -3.74 -1.66 -13.68
CA VAL A 80 -2.46 -1.04 -14.06
C VAL A 80 -1.30 -1.99 -13.87
N GLU A 81 -1.41 -2.94 -12.94
CA GLU A 81 -0.35 -3.89 -12.64
C GLU A 81 -0.93 -5.23 -12.21
N LEU A 82 -0.30 -6.32 -12.67
CA LEU A 82 -0.54 -7.68 -12.26
C LEU A 82 0.78 -8.26 -11.75
N ARG A 83 0.79 -8.74 -10.52
CA ARG A 83 1.94 -9.42 -9.90
C ARG A 83 1.52 -10.74 -9.33
N SER A 84 2.34 -11.74 -9.50
CA SER A 84 2.13 -13.06 -8.90
C SER A 84 3.32 -13.51 -8.05
N LEU A 85 3.04 -14.43 -7.16
CA LEU A 85 4.01 -15.05 -6.30
C LEU A 85 3.65 -16.51 -6.11
N SER A 86 4.47 -17.40 -6.64
CA SER A 86 4.37 -18.85 -6.44
C SER A 86 5.36 -19.31 -5.39
N LYS A 87 4.86 -19.85 -4.29
CA LYS A 87 5.64 -20.45 -3.21
C LYS A 87 5.18 -21.88 -2.99
N PHE A 88 6.00 -22.66 -2.25
CA PHE A 88 5.58 -23.99 -1.83
C PHE A 88 4.23 -23.94 -1.11
N GLY A 89 3.24 -24.62 -1.65
CA GLY A 89 1.89 -24.67 -1.07
C GLY A 89 0.99 -23.47 -1.31
N LEU A 90 1.44 -22.40 -2.00
CA LEU A 90 0.66 -21.18 -2.18
C LEU A 90 0.91 -20.49 -3.52
N SER A 91 -0.16 -20.17 -4.21
CA SER A 91 -0.18 -19.18 -5.31
C SER A 91 -0.89 -17.92 -4.86
N GLN A 92 -0.27 -16.78 -5.09
CA GLN A 92 -0.84 -15.46 -4.80
C GLN A 92 -0.76 -14.59 -6.06
N VAL A 93 -1.89 -14.10 -6.52
CA VAL A 93 -2.00 -13.15 -7.64
C VAL A 93 -2.56 -11.84 -7.11
N THR A 94 -1.83 -10.76 -7.31
CA THR A 94 -2.18 -9.41 -6.85
C THR A 94 -2.42 -8.52 -8.07
N MET A 95 -3.59 -7.94 -8.13
CA MET A 95 -3.99 -6.98 -9.16
C MET A 95 -4.07 -5.60 -8.54
N THR A 96 -3.40 -4.63 -9.14
CA THR A 96 -3.42 -3.24 -8.74
C THR A 96 -4.24 -2.45 -9.76
N PHE A 97 -5.21 -1.68 -9.29
CA PHE A 97 -6.09 -0.86 -10.12
C PHE A 97 -5.69 0.61 -10.04
N ALA A 98 -6.02 1.37 -11.08
CA ALA A 98 -5.76 2.80 -11.15
C ALA A 98 -6.56 3.57 -10.08
N ASP A 99 -6.07 4.75 -9.74
CA ASP A 99 -6.77 5.68 -8.87
C ASP A 99 -8.13 6.04 -9.45
N GLY A 100 -9.17 6.03 -8.57
CA GLY A 100 -10.54 6.34 -8.95
C GLY A 100 -11.39 5.14 -9.39
N VAL A 101 -10.81 3.94 -9.49
CA VAL A 101 -11.60 2.71 -9.68
C VAL A 101 -12.27 2.36 -8.35
N ASP A 102 -13.57 2.03 -8.39
CA ASP A 102 -14.26 1.55 -7.20
C ASP A 102 -13.72 0.16 -6.80
N GLY A 103 -13.21 0.04 -5.57
CA GLY A 103 -12.65 -1.21 -5.05
C GLY A 103 -13.66 -2.35 -4.98
N PHE A 104 -14.95 -2.04 -4.78
CA PHE A 104 -16.01 -3.03 -4.80
C PHE A 104 -16.24 -3.56 -6.20
N LEU A 105 -16.28 -2.68 -7.19
CA LEU A 105 -16.41 -3.05 -8.61
C LEU A 105 -15.22 -3.87 -9.08
N ALA A 106 -14.00 -3.44 -8.75
CA ALA A 106 -12.77 -4.18 -9.07
C ALA A 106 -12.82 -5.62 -8.53
N ARG A 107 -13.23 -5.76 -7.25
CA ARG A 107 -13.38 -7.06 -6.60
C ARG A 107 -14.46 -7.94 -7.24
N GLN A 108 -15.57 -7.35 -7.64
CA GLN A 108 -16.65 -8.06 -8.34
C GLN A 108 -16.17 -8.60 -9.70
N LEU A 109 -15.49 -7.76 -10.49
CA LEU A 109 -14.92 -8.17 -11.78
C LEU A 109 -13.90 -9.30 -11.63
N VAL A 110 -13.02 -9.19 -10.64
CA VAL A 110 -12.03 -10.25 -10.33
C VAL A 110 -12.74 -11.54 -9.91
N SER A 111 -13.79 -11.46 -9.08
CA SER A 111 -14.57 -12.63 -8.66
C SER A 111 -15.25 -13.33 -9.84
N GLU A 112 -15.83 -12.57 -10.76
CA GLU A 112 -16.47 -13.10 -11.96
C GLU A 112 -15.45 -13.82 -12.86
N ARG A 113 -14.31 -13.18 -13.13
CA ARG A 113 -13.23 -13.78 -13.92
C ARG A 113 -12.67 -15.05 -13.27
N LEU A 114 -12.51 -15.00 -11.93
CA LEU A 114 -12.01 -16.12 -11.16
C LEU A 114 -12.95 -17.34 -11.22
N ASN A 115 -14.26 -17.10 -11.18
CA ASN A 115 -15.25 -18.17 -11.31
C ASN A 115 -15.18 -18.83 -12.68
N ASN A 116 -14.96 -18.06 -13.75
CA ASN A 116 -14.80 -18.59 -15.10
C ASN A 116 -13.49 -19.37 -15.27
N ALA A 117 -12.43 -18.96 -14.55
CA ALA A 117 -11.13 -19.65 -14.60
C ALA A 117 -11.09 -20.94 -13.75
N ARG A 118 -12.05 -21.18 -12.90
CA ARG A 118 -12.05 -22.40 -12.04
C ARG A 118 -12.05 -23.69 -12.80
N ASP A 119 -12.69 -23.72 -13.96
CA ASP A 119 -12.76 -24.91 -14.81
C ASP A 119 -11.42 -25.27 -15.47
N GLU A 120 -10.50 -24.31 -15.52
CA GLU A 120 -9.14 -24.49 -16.05
C GLU A 120 -8.13 -24.92 -14.99
N LEU A 121 -8.51 -24.87 -13.71
CA LEU A 121 -7.65 -25.23 -12.59
C LEU A 121 -7.75 -26.71 -12.25
N PRO A 122 -6.69 -27.32 -11.69
CA PRO A 122 -6.73 -28.68 -11.19
C PRO A 122 -7.83 -28.89 -10.15
N GLU A 123 -8.47 -30.08 -10.20
CA GLU A 123 -9.52 -30.44 -9.26
C GLU A 123 -9.07 -30.34 -7.79
N GLY A 124 -9.93 -29.83 -6.92
CA GLY A 124 -9.67 -29.69 -5.49
C GLY A 124 -9.02 -28.39 -5.07
N LEU A 125 -8.65 -27.51 -5.99
CA LEU A 125 -8.15 -26.19 -5.68
C LEU A 125 -9.29 -25.16 -5.56
N SER A 126 -9.22 -24.34 -4.54
CA SER A 126 -10.21 -23.30 -4.28
C SER A 126 -9.54 -21.94 -4.18
N PRO A 127 -9.40 -21.22 -5.31
CA PRO A 127 -8.90 -19.85 -5.26
C PRO A 127 -9.88 -18.97 -4.48
N GLN A 128 -9.35 -18.17 -3.56
CA GLN A 128 -10.10 -17.28 -2.69
C GLN A 128 -9.62 -15.84 -2.83
N LEU A 129 -10.57 -14.92 -2.85
CA LEU A 129 -10.26 -13.50 -2.76
C LEU A 129 -9.83 -13.17 -1.32
N ALA A 130 -8.65 -12.61 -1.18
CA ALA A 130 -8.20 -12.10 0.12
C ALA A 130 -9.16 -11.03 0.65
N PRO A 131 -9.32 -10.89 1.98
CA PRO A 131 -10.08 -9.81 2.56
C PRO A 131 -9.52 -8.45 2.13
N ILE A 132 -10.37 -7.43 2.12
CA ILE A 132 -9.96 -6.05 1.81
C ILE A 132 -8.96 -5.63 2.90
N SER A 133 -7.72 -5.47 2.52
CA SER A 133 -6.69 -4.88 3.37
C SER A 133 -6.64 -3.39 3.02
N THR A 134 -7.26 -2.56 3.83
CA THR A 134 -6.88 -1.15 3.94
C THR A 134 -5.55 -1.15 4.68
N GLY A 135 -4.48 -0.78 3.98
CA GLY A 135 -3.13 -0.73 4.51
C GLY A 135 -2.98 0.17 5.73
#